data_f9818ca88a9ae45f7f5b75c71ffef60c
#
_entry.id   f9818ca88a9ae45f7f5b75c71ffef60c
#
_cell.length_a   1.000
_cell.length_b   1.000
_cell.length_c   1.000
_cell.angle_alpha   90.00
_cell.angle_beta   90.00
_cell.angle_gamma   90.00
#
_symmetry.space_group_name_H-M   'P 1'
#
loop_
_entity.id
_entity.type
_entity.pdbx_description
1 polymer ?
#
loop_
_entity_poly.entity_id
_entity_poly.type
_entity_poly.pdbx_seq_one_letter_code
_entity_poly.pdbx_strand_id
1 'polypeptide(L)'
;MKVIYTTVLLLVNTLAAGGLVAQDADALVKRVRDKLNMVKDYEAEGVLKTNVSFMKVPESSITVYYKNPDKFKIKKKDGISVVPKGGMSVNMNSLFAGNGEYTAVPAGIVNQNGQQLSVVKLLPLSEASDIVVSTLYIDEKNALVRKAITTTRESGTYEIELSYGKFAKWGLPDKVVFLFNTQNYKLPKGLAFDYDTGEKPVYNDNTVPQKGRVEISYKNYRINKGISASVFEG
;
A
#
# COMPACT_ATOMS: atom_id res chain seq x y z
N MET A 1 70.22 22.49 10.52
CA MET A 1 69.13 22.67 9.52
C MET A 1 68.13 21.59 9.77
N LYS A 2 67.10 21.92 10.51
CA LYS A 2 65.89 21.11 10.70
C LYS A 2 64.78 21.84 10.02
N VAL A 3 64.08 21.30 9.05
CA VAL A 3 62.74 21.76 8.63
C VAL A 3 62.09 20.67 7.79
N ILE A 4 60.92 20.24 8.24
CA ILE A 4 59.66 19.94 7.56
C ILE A 4 59.55 18.56 6.87
N TYR A 5 58.94 17.60 7.60
CA TYR A 5 58.04 16.61 7.05
C TYR A 5 56.83 16.45 7.99
N THR A 6 55.89 17.36 7.90
CA THR A 6 54.58 17.20 8.55
C THR A 6 53.58 17.93 7.67
N THR A 7 52.96 17.26 6.75
CA THR A 7 51.65 17.61 6.16
C THR A 7 51.39 16.78 4.92
N VAL A 8 51.02 15.52 5.02
CA VAL A 8 50.14 14.81 4.06
C VAL A 8 49.58 13.61 4.80
N LEU A 9 48.53 13.83 5.58
CA LEU A 9 47.67 12.72 6.03
C LEU A 9 46.33 13.29 6.46
N LEU A 10 45.57 13.81 5.52
CA LEU A 10 44.16 14.19 5.75
C LEU A 10 43.40 14.37 4.45
N LEU A 11 43.14 13.30 3.73
CA LEU A 11 42.14 13.31 2.63
C LEU A 11 41.84 11.89 2.11
N VAL A 12 41.34 11.01 2.96
CA VAL A 12 40.59 9.83 2.49
C VAL A 12 39.61 9.42 3.57
N ASN A 13 38.47 10.08 3.69
CA ASN A 13 37.36 9.54 4.49
C ASN A 13 36.00 10.21 4.16
N THR A 14 35.61 10.31 2.92
CA THR A 14 34.27 10.86 2.58
C THR A 14 33.44 10.03 1.59
N LEU A 15 33.82 8.78 1.29
CA LEU A 15 33.05 7.95 0.34
C LEU A 15 32.24 6.79 0.97
N ALA A 16 32.23 6.63 2.28
CA ALA A 16 31.56 5.48 2.91
C ALA A 16 30.11 5.73 3.35
N ALA A 17 29.62 6.97 3.34
CA ALA A 17 28.31 7.30 3.90
C ALA A 17 27.11 6.89 3.00
N GLY A 18 27.29 6.86 1.69
CA GLY A 18 26.20 6.54 0.75
C GLY A 18 25.79 5.07 0.75
N GLY A 19 26.73 4.16 0.94
CA GLY A 19 26.46 2.71 0.93
C GLY A 19 25.72 2.20 2.17
N LEU A 20 26.01 2.79 3.33
CA LEU A 20 25.36 2.42 4.59
C LEU A 20 23.88 2.79 4.62
N VAL A 21 23.50 3.92 4.04
CA VAL A 21 22.12 4.39 4.01
C VAL A 21 21.26 3.57 3.03
N ALA A 22 21.82 3.14 1.92
CA ALA A 22 21.10 2.27 0.96
C ALA A 22 20.85 0.85 1.53
N GLN A 23 21.84 0.29 2.20
CA GLN A 23 21.73 -1.02 2.86
C GLN A 23 20.71 -1.00 4.00
N ASP A 24 20.51 0.13 4.64
CA ASP A 24 19.51 0.34 5.69
C ASP A 24 18.06 0.35 5.12
N ALA A 25 17.87 0.95 3.94
CA ALA A 25 16.56 0.98 3.27
C ALA A 25 16.07 -0.41 2.86
N ASP A 26 16.93 -1.23 2.26
CA ASP A 26 16.60 -2.61 1.89
C ASP A 26 16.33 -3.46 3.13
N ALA A 27 17.14 -3.34 4.17
CA ALA A 27 16.94 -4.04 5.44
C ALA A 27 15.61 -3.65 6.10
N LEU A 28 15.25 -2.35 6.07
CA LEU A 28 13.98 -1.87 6.60
C LEU A 28 12.78 -2.43 5.83
N VAL A 29 12.82 -2.36 4.51
CA VAL A 29 11.76 -2.91 3.64
C VAL A 29 11.63 -4.42 3.83
N LYS A 30 12.76 -5.12 3.95
CA LYS A 30 12.76 -6.56 4.24
C LYS A 30 12.08 -6.85 5.59
N ARG A 31 12.38 -6.11 6.66
CA ARG A 31 11.72 -6.28 7.97
C ARG A 31 10.20 -6.12 7.87
N VAL A 32 9.72 -5.16 7.10
CA VAL A 32 8.27 -4.97 6.87
C VAL A 32 7.69 -6.16 6.11
N ARG A 33 8.34 -6.62 5.03
CA ARG A 33 7.90 -7.80 4.27
C ARG A 33 7.89 -9.06 5.11
N ASP A 34 8.93 -9.29 5.90
CA ASP A 34 9.03 -10.47 6.77
C ASP A 34 7.87 -10.50 7.77
N LYS A 35 7.50 -9.33 8.33
CA LYS A 35 6.34 -9.21 9.21
C LYS A 35 5.03 -9.57 8.50
N LEU A 36 4.81 -9.07 7.30
CA LEU A 36 3.62 -9.38 6.51
C LEU A 36 3.56 -10.86 6.11
N ASN A 37 4.71 -11.47 5.81
CA ASN A 37 4.83 -12.88 5.43
C ASN A 37 4.53 -13.86 6.57
N MET A 38 4.46 -13.40 7.84
CA MET A 38 3.93 -14.20 8.94
C MET A 38 2.44 -14.54 8.76
N VAL A 39 1.73 -13.76 7.95
CA VAL A 39 0.32 -13.96 7.65
C VAL A 39 0.19 -14.79 6.38
N LYS A 40 -0.15 -16.06 6.54
CA LYS A 40 -0.39 -16.99 5.42
C LYS A 40 -1.78 -16.82 4.83
N ASP A 41 -2.75 -16.57 5.70
CA ASP A 41 -4.13 -16.29 5.33
C ASP A 41 -4.83 -15.50 6.43
N TYR A 42 -5.89 -14.78 6.06
CA TYR A 42 -6.84 -14.23 7.02
C TYR A 42 -8.24 -14.09 6.44
N GLU A 43 -9.21 -14.23 7.33
CA GLU A 43 -10.59 -13.79 7.14
C GLU A 43 -10.84 -12.61 8.07
N ALA A 44 -11.33 -11.49 7.55
CA ALA A 44 -11.57 -10.29 8.33
C ALA A 44 -12.97 -9.74 8.11
N GLU A 45 -13.64 -9.37 9.19
CA GLU A 45 -14.90 -8.63 9.11
C GLU A 45 -14.63 -7.13 9.18
N GLY A 46 -15.38 -6.35 8.39
CA GLY A 46 -15.20 -4.92 8.35
C GLY A 46 -16.38 -4.16 7.75
N VAL A 47 -16.19 -2.86 7.63
CA VAL A 47 -17.11 -1.93 6.98
C VAL A 47 -16.37 -1.24 5.85
N LEU A 48 -16.97 -1.24 4.68
CA LEU A 48 -16.52 -0.53 3.48
C LEU A 48 -17.32 0.75 3.35
N LYS A 49 -16.63 1.89 3.26
CA LYS A 49 -17.19 3.20 2.94
C LYS A 49 -16.57 3.70 1.64
N THR A 50 -17.40 4.12 0.71
CA THR A 50 -16.93 4.71 -0.55
C THR A 50 -17.49 6.11 -0.67
N ASN A 51 -16.59 7.08 -0.83
CA ASN A 51 -16.95 8.47 -1.07
C ASN A 51 -16.29 8.90 -2.38
N VAL A 52 -17.07 8.90 -3.43
CA VAL A 52 -16.70 9.41 -4.76
C VAL A 52 -17.78 10.41 -5.15
N SER A 53 -17.36 11.54 -5.66
CA SER A 53 -18.25 12.70 -5.89
C SER A 53 -19.41 12.45 -6.84
N PHE A 54 -19.27 11.48 -7.72
CA PHE A 54 -20.28 11.14 -8.74
C PHE A 54 -21.19 9.98 -8.31
N MET A 55 -21.00 9.39 -7.12
CA MET A 55 -21.79 8.22 -6.70
C MET A 55 -21.96 8.17 -5.18
N LYS A 56 -23.21 8.09 -4.72
CA LYS A 56 -23.53 7.81 -3.31
C LYS A 56 -23.59 6.31 -3.12
N VAL A 57 -22.58 5.76 -2.44
CA VAL A 57 -22.52 4.34 -2.11
C VAL A 57 -22.82 4.17 -0.63
N PRO A 58 -23.86 3.40 -0.24
CA PRO A 58 -24.11 3.12 1.17
C PRO A 58 -22.95 2.33 1.79
N GLU A 59 -22.71 2.56 3.08
CA GLU A 59 -21.78 1.75 3.85
C GLU A 59 -22.21 0.29 3.80
N SER A 60 -21.24 -0.61 3.63
CA SER A 60 -21.52 -2.03 3.51
C SER A 60 -20.69 -2.84 4.50
N SER A 61 -21.34 -3.77 5.21
CA SER A 61 -20.64 -4.81 5.96
C SER A 61 -19.99 -5.79 5.00
N ILE A 62 -18.71 -6.03 5.19
CA ILE A 62 -17.92 -6.89 4.31
C ILE A 62 -17.19 -7.97 5.08
N THR A 63 -16.87 -9.06 4.38
CA THR A 63 -15.88 -10.04 4.80
C THR A 63 -14.76 -10.06 3.77
N VAL A 64 -13.53 -9.88 4.25
CA VAL A 64 -12.33 -9.88 3.43
C VAL A 64 -11.58 -11.19 3.64
N TYR A 65 -11.23 -11.85 2.55
CA TYR A 65 -10.42 -13.07 2.54
C TYR A 65 -9.09 -12.79 1.86
N TYR A 66 -8.03 -13.24 2.48
CA TYR A 66 -6.68 -13.18 1.94
C TYR A 66 -5.98 -14.51 2.10
N LYS A 67 -5.24 -14.92 1.09
CA LYS A 67 -4.32 -16.07 1.14
C LYS A 67 -3.06 -15.74 0.35
N ASN A 68 -1.93 -15.82 1.04
CA ASN A 68 -0.61 -15.57 0.46
C ASN A 68 -0.39 -16.49 -0.77
N PRO A 69 0.23 -16.01 -1.88
CA PRO A 69 0.86 -14.68 -1.97
C PRO A 69 -0.08 -13.56 -2.44
N ASP A 70 -1.16 -13.85 -3.15
CA ASP A 70 -1.89 -12.86 -3.96
C ASP A 70 -3.41 -13.05 -3.98
N LYS A 71 -3.95 -14.10 -3.35
CA LYS A 71 -5.40 -14.34 -3.37
C LYS A 71 -6.10 -13.39 -2.41
N PHE A 72 -7.00 -12.57 -2.97
CA PHE A 72 -7.76 -11.59 -2.21
C PHE A 72 -9.21 -11.55 -2.72
N LYS A 73 -10.17 -11.53 -1.80
CA LYS A 73 -11.61 -11.43 -2.14
C LYS A 73 -12.36 -10.67 -1.07
N ILE A 74 -13.24 -9.76 -1.50
CA ILE A 74 -14.18 -9.05 -0.63
C ILE A 74 -15.58 -9.58 -0.92
N LYS A 75 -16.30 -10.01 0.13
CA LYS A 75 -17.73 -10.36 0.05
C LYS A 75 -18.54 -9.38 0.87
N LYS A 76 -19.65 -8.88 0.31
CA LYS A 76 -20.67 -8.17 1.08
C LYS A 76 -21.52 -9.15 1.88
N LYS A 77 -21.96 -8.78 3.07
CA LYS A 77 -22.90 -9.60 3.85
C LYS A 77 -24.28 -9.70 3.19
N ASP A 78 -24.70 -8.61 2.52
CA ASP A 78 -26.01 -8.51 1.88
C ASP A 78 -25.81 -8.47 0.36
N GLY A 79 -25.93 -9.63 -0.32
CA GLY A 79 -26.00 -9.75 -1.77
C GLY A 79 -24.65 -9.75 -2.50
N ILE A 80 -24.61 -9.19 -3.68
CA ILE A 80 -23.58 -9.31 -4.73
C ILE A 80 -22.14 -9.09 -4.22
N SER A 81 -21.29 -10.07 -4.53
CA SER A 81 -19.84 -9.98 -4.30
C SER A 81 -19.26 -8.81 -5.10
N VAL A 82 -18.81 -7.76 -4.43
CA VAL A 82 -17.96 -6.74 -5.07
C VAL A 82 -16.55 -7.29 -5.11
N VAL A 83 -16.28 -8.11 -6.09
CA VAL A 83 -14.90 -8.46 -6.44
C VAL A 83 -14.46 -7.39 -7.42
N PRO A 84 -13.44 -6.60 -7.12
CA PRO A 84 -12.75 -5.87 -8.16
C PRO A 84 -12.17 -6.91 -9.14
N LYS A 85 -12.77 -7.06 -10.31
CA LYS A 85 -12.16 -7.84 -11.41
C LYS A 85 -10.88 -7.10 -11.79
N GLY A 86 -9.71 -7.63 -11.38
CA GLY A 86 -8.41 -6.98 -11.58
C GLY A 86 -7.78 -6.46 -10.30
N GLY A 87 -8.38 -6.84 -9.15
CA GLY A 87 -7.75 -6.75 -7.84
C GLY A 87 -7.17 -5.36 -7.54
N MET A 88 -7.98 -4.44 -7.00
CA MET A 88 -7.42 -3.66 -5.91
C MET A 88 -7.20 -4.69 -4.80
N SER A 89 -6.18 -5.49 -4.99
CA SER A 89 -5.55 -6.21 -3.93
C SER A 89 -5.01 -5.12 -3.02
N VAL A 90 -5.81 -4.68 -2.02
CA VAL A 90 -5.27 -4.03 -0.84
C VAL A 90 -4.56 -5.14 -0.06
N ASN A 91 -3.95 -6.02 -0.82
CA ASN A 91 -2.93 -6.94 -0.40
C ASN A 91 -1.76 -6.08 0.00
N MET A 92 -1.38 -6.13 1.26
CA MET A 92 -0.24 -5.38 1.76
C MET A 92 1.03 -5.63 0.93
N ASN A 93 1.12 -6.77 0.24
CA ASN A 93 2.22 -7.06 -0.69
C ASN A 93 2.19 -6.17 -1.95
N SER A 94 1.04 -5.66 -2.37
CA SER A 94 0.96 -4.73 -3.52
C SER A 94 1.63 -3.37 -3.24
N LEU A 95 1.83 -3.01 -1.96
CA LEU A 95 2.59 -1.83 -1.56
C LEU A 95 4.05 -1.89 -1.99
N PHE A 96 4.60 -3.10 -2.19
CA PHE A 96 6.01 -3.34 -2.53
C PHE A 96 6.23 -3.54 -4.03
N ALA A 97 5.62 -2.73 -4.87
CA ALA A 97 5.76 -2.85 -6.32
C ALA A 97 5.28 -4.22 -6.87
N GLY A 98 4.30 -4.82 -6.21
CA GLY A 98 3.83 -6.17 -6.53
C GLY A 98 4.80 -7.26 -6.05
N ASN A 99 4.82 -8.39 -6.76
CA ASN A 99 5.71 -9.51 -6.45
C ASN A 99 7.08 -9.41 -7.17
N GLY A 100 7.34 -8.28 -7.83
CA GLY A 100 8.57 -8.05 -8.60
C GLY A 100 9.78 -7.66 -7.75
N GLU A 101 10.94 -7.70 -8.40
CA GLU A 101 12.18 -7.14 -7.85
C GLU A 101 12.15 -5.61 -7.95
N TYR A 102 12.76 -4.93 -7.00
CA TYR A 102 12.86 -3.47 -6.94
C TYR A 102 14.19 -3.04 -6.32
N THR A 103 14.57 -1.80 -6.60
CA THR A 103 15.61 -1.10 -5.85
C THR A 103 14.96 -0.23 -4.79
N ALA A 104 15.39 -0.37 -3.53
CA ALA A 104 14.96 0.51 -2.44
C ALA A 104 15.93 1.69 -2.31
N VAL A 105 15.38 2.91 -2.38
CA VAL A 105 16.15 4.15 -2.28
C VAL A 105 15.68 4.94 -1.06
N PRO A 106 16.56 5.24 -0.09
CA PRO A 106 16.20 6.07 1.05
C PRO A 106 15.87 7.50 0.57
N ALA A 107 14.80 8.08 1.11
CA ALA A 107 14.32 9.40 0.74
C ALA A 107 14.12 10.33 1.95
N GLY A 108 14.81 10.03 3.06
CA GLY A 108 14.84 10.86 4.26
C GLY A 108 13.85 10.42 5.34
N ILE A 109 13.62 11.31 6.27
CA ILE A 109 12.73 11.11 7.43
C ILE A 109 11.73 12.26 7.48
N VAL A 110 10.48 11.96 7.76
CA VAL A 110 9.42 12.96 7.95
C VAL A 110 8.79 12.80 9.32
N ASN A 111 8.28 13.90 9.87
CA ASN A 111 7.44 13.86 11.06
C ASN A 111 5.97 13.99 10.63
N GLN A 112 5.16 13.00 10.92
CA GLN A 112 3.75 13.01 10.64
C GLN A 112 2.98 12.74 11.94
N ASN A 113 2.16 13.70 12.36
CA ASN A 113 1.37 13.60 13.59
C ASN A 113 2.21 13.26 14.85
N GLY A 114 3.41 13.81 14.97
CA GLY A 114 4.32 13.55 16.10
C GLY A 114 5.10 12.23 16.01
N GLN A 115 4.94 11.46 14.93
CA GLN A 115 5.66 10.23 14.68
C GLN A 115 6.70 10.42 13.57
N GLN A 116 7.96 10.02 13.82
CA GLN A 116 8.99 9.96 12.79
C GLN A 116 8.77 8.73 11.91
N LEU A 117 8.77 8.95 10.60
CA LEU A 117 8.62 7.92 9.58
C LEU A 117 9.79 7.99 8.61
N SER A 118 10.43 6.86 8.36
CA SER A 118 11.42 6.73 7.29
C SER A 118 10.75 6.64 5.95
N VAL A 119 11.25 7.42 5.00
CA VAL A 119 10.72 7.45 3.64
C VAL A 119 11.63 6.64 2.73
N VAL A 120 11.06 5.63 2.07
CA VAL A 120 11.77 4.76 1.13
C VAL A 120 11.00 4.75 -0.20
N LYS A 121 11.72 4.96 -1.31
CA LYS A 121 11.19 4.80 -2.66
C LYS A 121 11.54 3.43 -3.19
N LEU A 122 10.56 2.72 -3.71
CA LEU A 122 10.73 1.45 -4.41
C LEU A 122 10.60 1.68 -5.91
N LEU A 123 11.64 1.33 -6.64
CA LEU A 123 11.72 1.43 -8.10
C LEU A 123 11.71 0.02 -8.67
N PRO A 124 10.62 -0.43 -9.33
CA PRO A 124 10.59 -1.75 -9.95
C PRO A 124 11.70 -1.93 -10.98
N LEU A 125 12.33 -3.11 -10.99
CA LEU A 125 13.37 -3.44 -11.96
C LEU A 125 12.79 -3.94 -13.28
N SER A 126 11.56 -4.45 -13.28
CA SER A 126 10.90 -4.93 -14.49
C SER A 126 10.27 -3.78 -15.28
N GLU A 127 10.61 -3.65 -16.54
CA GLU A 127 9.98 -2.70 -17.48
C GLU A 127 8.50 -3.03 -17.74
N ALA A 128 8.09 -4.28 -17.54
CA ALA A 128 6.70 -4.72 -17.65
C ALA A 128 5.84 -4.31 -16.44
N SER A 129 6.44 -3.73 -15.38
CA SER A 129 5.69 -3.24 -14.23
C SER A 129 4.82 -2.03 -14.62
N ASP A 130 3.53 -2.07 -14.25
CA ASP A 130 2.68 -0.89 -14.32
C ASP A 130 3.10 0.18 -13.29
N ILE A 131 3.72 -0.24 -12.19
CA ILE A 131 4.22 0.68 -11.16
C ILE A 131 5.50 1.35 -11.65
N VAL A 132 5.52 2.69 -11.61
CA VAL A 132 6.70 3.51 -11.90
C VAL A 132 7.52 3.71 -10.64
N VAL A 133 6.88 4.06 -9.54
CA VAL A 133 7.49 4.27 -8.23
C VAL A 133 6.46 4.08 -7.12
N SER A 134 6.89 3.48 -6.01
CA SER A 134 6.10 3.42 -4.78
C SER A 134 6.91 4.08 -3.66
N THR A 135 6.37 5.12 -3.02
CA THR A 135 7.00 5.81 -1.88
C THR A 135 6.33 5.33 -0.60
N LEU A 136 7.10 4.67 0.25
CA LEU A 136 6.64 4.13 1.52
C LEU A 136 7.06 5.04 2.67
N TYR A 137 6.15 5.30 3.60
CA TYR A 137 6.37 5.98 4.86
C TYR A 137 6.29 4.95 5.98
N ILE A 138 7.41 4.62 6.59
CA ILE A 138 7.58 3.45 7.44
C ILE A 138 7.87 3.87 8.88
N ASP A 139 7.09 3.34 9.81
CA ASP A 139 7.39 3.31 11.24
C ASP A 139 8.47 2.23 11.46
N GLU A 140 9.74 2.65 11.56
CA GLU A 140 10.86 1.73 11.70
C GLU A 140 10.79 0.87 12.95
N LYS A 141 10.39 1.47 14.07
CA LYS A 141 10.32 0.80 15.37
C LYS A 141 9.41 -0.43 15.30
N ASN A 142 8.28 -0.27 14.63
CA ASN A 142 7.26 -1.30 14.55
C ASN A 142 7.32 -2.08 13.22
N ALA A 143 8.19 -1.70 12.27
CA ALA A 143 8.22 -2.23 10.92
C ALA A 143 6.83 -2.24 10.27
N LEU A 144 6.19 -1.05 10.20
CA LEU A 144 4.84 -0.87 9.66
C LEU A 144 4.82 0.26 8.64
N VAL A 145 4.22 0.01 7.47
CA VAL A 145 3.92 1.07 6.51
C VAL A 145 2.73 1.86 7.02
N ARG A 146 2.91 3.16 7.24
CA ARG A 146 1.82 4.07 7.65
C ARG A 146 1.12 4.69 6.46
N LYS A 147 1.87 4.88 5.37
CA LYS A 147 1.39 5.49 4.14
C LYS A 147 2.19 4.97 2.97
N ALA A 148 1.54 4.80 1.83
CA ALA A 148 2.19 4.55 0.55
C ALA A 148 1.61 5.48 -0.51
N ILE A 149 2.48 6.04 -1.37
CA ILE A 149 2.09 6.80 -2.55
C ILE A 149 2.67 6.06 -3.74
N THR A 150 1.80 5.57 -4.62
CA THR A 150 2.20 4.78 -5.78
C THR A 150 1.79 5.48 -7.06
N THR A 151 2.72 5.64 -7.98
CA THR A 151 2.49 6.15 -9.34
C THR A 151 2.56 4.99 -10.31
N THR A 152 1.54 4.87 -11.15
CA THR A 152 1.45 3.87 -12.20
C THR A 152 1.49 4.51 -13.58
N ARG A 153 1.79 3.71 -14.61
CA ARG A 153 1.84 4.16 -16.01
C ARG A 153 0.44 4.46 -16.57
N GLU A 154 -0.52 3.62 -16.24
CA GLU A 154 -1.87 3.67 -16.83
C GLU A 154 -2.89 4.41 -15.96
N SER A 155 -2.80 4.28 -14.64
CA SER A 155 -3.86 4.72 -13.72
C SER A 155 -3.50 5.96 -12.90
N GLY A 156 -2.32 6.57 -13.13
CA GLY A 156 -1.87 7.76 -12.39
C GLY A 156 -1.40 7.45 -10.97
N THR A 157 -1.56 8.40 -10.05
CA THR A 157 -1.06 8.29 -8.68
C THR A 157 -2.20 8.06 -7.70
N TYR A 158 -2.00 7.12 -6.78
CA TYR A 158 -2.88 6.88 -5.65
C TYR A 158 -2.12 6.84 -4.33
N GLU A 159 -2.83 7.02 -3.24
CA GLU A 159 -2.30 7.01 -1.90
C GLU A 159 -3.06 6.00 -1.04
N ILE A 160 -2.34 5.27 -0.20
CA ILE A 160 -2.90 4.36 0.81
C ILE A 160 -2.41 4.81 2.18
N GLU A 161 -3.35 5.05 3.09
CA GLU A 161 -3.06 5.32 4.49
C GLU A 161 -3.48 4.13 5.35
N LEU A 162 -2.65 3.78 6.32
CA LEU A 162 -2.80 2.60 7.16
C LEU A 162 -2.76 2.98 8.63
N SER A 163 -3.82 2.65 9.35
CA SER A 163 -3.89 2.82 10.80
C SER A 163 -3.85 1.46 11.47
N TYR A 164 -3.08 1.34 12.55
CA TYR A 164 -2.84 0.07 13.23
C TYR A 164 -3.20 0.16 14.71
N GLY A 165 -3.73 -0.93 15.25
CA GLY A 165 -4.06 -1.11 16.65
C GLY A 165 -3.84 -2.57 17.07
N LYS A 166 -4.90 -3.32 17.30
CA LYS A 166 -4.88 -4.69 17.87
C LYS A 166 -4.00 -5.67 17.11
N PHE A 167 -3.94 -5.55 15.77
CA PHE A 167 -3.31 -6.50 14.88
C PHE A 167 -1.96 -6.03 14.34
N ALA A 168 -1.41 -4.92 14.88
CA ALA A 168 -0.13 -4.33 14.48
C ALA A 168 1.04 -5.33 14.54
N LYS A 169 1.02 -6.27 15.49
CA LYS A 169 2.05 -7.33 15.58
C LYS A 169 2.14 -8.21 14.35
N TRP A 170 1.04 -8.36 13.62
CA TRP A 170 0.94 -9.12 12.36
C TRP A 170 1.15 -8.25 11.12
N GLY A 171 1.38 -6.93 11.28
CA GLY A 171 1.41 -5.99 10.17
C GLY A 171 0.02 -5.74 9.55
N LEU A 172 -1.07 -6.15 10.21
CA LEU A 172 -2.43 -5.97 9.73
C LEU A 172 -3.04 -4.70 10.30
N PRO A 173 -3.59 -3.81 9.43
CA PRO A 173 -4.18 -2.55 9.85
C PRO A 173 -5.60 -2.72 10.39
N ASP A 174 -6.01 -1.86 11.31
CA ASP A 174 -7.42 -1.74 11.71
C ASP A 174 -8.21 -0.90 10.69
N LYS A 175 -7.53 -0.02 9.96
CA LYS A 175 -8.14 0.81 8.93
C LYS A 175 -7.20 1.01 7.75
N VAL A 176 -7.76 0.92 6.55
CA VAL A 176 -7.11 1.24 5.28
C VAL A 176 -7.92 2.32 4.58
N VAL A 177 -7.26 3.40 4.16
CA VAL A 177 -7.85 4.46 3.36
C VAL A 177 -7.12 4.53 2.03
N PHE A 178 -7.87 4.42 0.95
CA PHE A 178 -7.38 4.59 -0.41
C PHE A 178 -7.87 5.91 -0.97
N LEU A 179 -6.96 6.74 -1.44
CA LEU A 179 -7.20 8.06 -2.01
C LEU A 179 -6.70 8.08 -3.46
N PHE A 180 -7.52 8.55 -4.38
CA PHE A 180 -7.17 8.63 -5.79
C PHE A 180 -7.81 9.84 -6.46
N ASN A 181 -7.24 10.29 -7.58
CA ASN A 181 -7.81 11.37 -8.37
C ASN A 181 -8.78 10.78 -9.39
N THR A 182 -10.07 11.16 -9.31
CA THR A 182 -11.11 10.62 -10.18
C THR A 182 -10.99 11.06 -11.64
N GLN A 183 -10.31 12.16 -11.94
CA GLN A 183 -10.12 12.64 -13.32
C GLN A 183 -9.01 11.89 -14.07
N ASN A 184 -7.95 11.51 -13.38
CA ASN A 184 -6.77 10.88 -13.99
C ASN A 184 -6.66 9.39 -13.66
N TYR A 185 -7.47 8.92 -12.71
CA TYR A 185 -7.46 7.53 -12.29
C TYR A 185 -8.43 6.75 -13.13
N LYS A 186 -7.91 6.14 -14.19
CA LYS A 186 -8.62 5.02 -14.80
C LYS A 186 -8.60 3.91 -13.78
N LEU A 187 -9.78 3.57 -13.24
CA LEU A 187 -9.90 2.40 -12.37
C LEU A 187 -9.17 1.24 -13.05
N PRO A 188 -8.22 0.55 -12.37
CA PRO A 188 -7.56 -0.61 -12.95
C PRO A 188 -8.61 -1.50 -13.58
N LYS A 189 -8.34 -2.03 -14.78
CA LYS A 189 -9.26 -2.93 -15.47
C LYS A 189 -9.69 -4.03 -14.50
N GLY A 190 -10.98 -4.01 -14.09
CA GLY A 190 -11.53 -4.92 -13.10
C GLY A 190 -11.96 -4.31 -11.78
N LEU A 191 -11.76 -3.02 -11.53
CA LEU A 191 -12.52 -2.24 -10.56
C LEU A 191 -13.80 -1.69 -11.20
N ALA A 192 -14.55 -2.51 -11.90
CA ALA A 192 -15.94 -2.20 -12.16
C ALA A 192 -16.67 -2.40 -10.83
N PHE A 193 -17.06 -1.30 -10.19
CA PHE A 193 -18.14 -1.35 -9.24
C PHE A 193 -19.41 -1.60 -10.08
N ASP A 194 -19.73 -2.86 -10.37
CA ASP A 194 -21.04 -3.23 -10.88
C ASP A 194 -22.07 -2.97 -9.78
N TYR A 195 -22.37 -1.67 -9.59
CA TYR A 195 -23.58 -1.25 -8.92
C TYR A 195 -24.67 -1.22 -9.97
N ASP A 196 -25.34 -2.31 -10.14
CA ASP A 196 -26.65 -2.29 -10.77
C ASP A 196 -27.67 -1.74 -9.74
N THR A 197 -27.67 -0.44 -9.55
CA THR A 197 -28.72 0.27 -8.79
C THR A 197 -29.92 0.58 -9.66
N GLY A 198 -29.90 0.21 -10.97
CA GLY A 198 -30.93 0.61 -11.92
C GLY A 198 -30.97 2.12 -12.21
N GLU A 199 -30.16 2.93 -11.53
CA GLU A 199 -30.04 4.36 -11.74
C GLU A 199 -28.79 4.68 -12.54
N LYS A 200 -28.95 5.40 -13.66
CA LYS A 200 -27.82 5.87 -14.47
C LYS A 200 -27.00 6.87 -13.62
N PRO A 201 -25.67 6.75 -13.58
CA PRO A 201 -24.82 7.72 -12.89
C PRO A 201 -25.09 9.11 -13.43
N VAL A 202 -25.45 10.06 -12.57
CA VAL A 202 -25.52 11.47 -12.94
C VAL A 202 -24.08 11.97 -13.01
N TYR A 203 -23.56 12.14 -14.21
CA TYR A 203 -22.29 12.81 -14.45
C TYR A 203 -22.48 14.31 -14.19
N ASN A 204 -22.03 14.79 -13.06
CA ASN A 204 -21.83 16.21 -12.84
C ASN A 204 -20.51 16.61 -13.52
N ASP A 205 -20.62 17.39 -14.58
CA ASP A 205 -19.50 17.95 -15.34
C ASP A 205 -18.84 19.13 -14.55
N ASN A 206 -18.29 18.79 -13.38
CA ASN A 206 -17.54 19.74 -12.57
C ASN A 206 -16.06 19.53 -12.85
N THR A 207 -15.45 20.50 -13.52
CA THR A 207 -14.04 20.61 -13.90
C THR A 207 -13.04 20.66 -12.71
N VAL A 208 -13.48 20.45 -11.49
CA VAL A 208 -12.64 20.42 -10.29
C VAL A 208 -12.12 19.01 -10.05
N PRO A 209 -10.79 18.82 -9.90
CA PRO A 209 -10.22 17.52 -9.55
C PRO A 209 -10.84 16.99 -8.25
N GLN A 210 -11.62 15.94 -8.37
CA GLN A 210 -12.29 15.37 -7.21
C GLN A 210 -11.51 14.14 -6.73
N LYS A 211 -11.20 14.11 -5.44
CA LYS A 211 -10.53 12.97 -4.82
C LYS A 211 -11.56 11.91 -4.47
N GLY A 212 -11.41 10.72 -5.05
CA GLY A 212 -12.12 9.54 -4.60
C GLY A 212 -11.49 9.01 -3.31
N ARG A 213 -12.32 8.55 -2.38
CA ARG A 213 -11.91 7.95 -1.12
C ARG A 213 -12.65 6.64 -0.90
N VAL A 214 -11.90 5.58 -0.67
CA VAL A 214 -12.42 4.28 -0.22
C VAL A 214 -11.79 3.97 1.12
N GLU A 215 -12.60 3.61 2.11
CA GLU A 215 -12.16 3.28 3.46
C GLU A 215 -12.66 1.89 3.85
N ILE A 216 -11.76 1.05 4.35
CA ILE A 216 -12.09 -0.22 4.98
C ILE A 216 -11.69 -0.13 6.45
N SER A 217 -12.68 -0.28 7.35
CA SER A 217 -12.46 -0.38 8.79
C SER A 217 -12.66 -1.83 9.21
N TYR A 218 -11.60 -2.49 9.66
CA TYR A 218 -11.61 -3.88 10.09
C TYR A 218 -12.01 -3.99 11.56
N LYS A 219 -12.93 -4.90 11.87
CA LYS A 219 -13.40 -5.17 13.23
C LYS A 219 -12.63 -6.29 13.89
N ASN A 220 -12.38 -7.34 13.13
CA ASN A 220 -11.73 -8.55 13.60
C ASN A 220 -11.00 -9.29 12.49
N TYR A 221 -10.00 -10.10 12.87
CA TYR A 221 -9.23 -10.96 11.97
C TYR A 221 -9.14 -12.38 12.53
N ARG A 222 -9.39 -13.38 11.70
CA ARG A 222 -9.04 -14.79 11.92
C ARG A 222 -7.79 -15.08 11.09
N ILE A 223 -6.64 -15.11 11.75
CA ILE A 223 -5.32 -15.18 11.12
C ILE A 223 -4.79 -16.61 11.13
N ASN A 224 -4.25 -17.08 9.98
CA ASN A 224 -3.58 -18.38 9.84
C ASN A 224 -4.45 -19.58 10.28
N LYS A 225 -5.72 -19.58 9.91
CA LYS A 225 -6.68 -20.67 10.21
C LYS A 225 -6.97 -21.56 9.01
N GLY A 226 -6.40 -21.25 7.87
CA GLY A 226 -6.67 -21.90 6.60
C GLY A 226 -7.95 -21.39 5.94
N ILE A 227 -7.86 -21.05 4.65
CA ILE A 227 -9.00 -20.65 3.82
C ILE A 227 -9.10 -21.62 2.65
N SER A 228 -10.31 -22.18 2.43
CA SER A 228 -10.57 -23.05 1.29
C SER A 228 -10.32 -22.33 -0.02
N ALA A 229 -9.77 -23.03 -1.01
CA ALA A 229 -9.58 -22.48 -2.36
C ALA A 229 -10.92 -22.05 -3.00
N SER A 230 -12.01 -22.77 -2.71
CA SER A 230 -13.35 -22.47 -3.20
C SER A 230 -13.86 -21.06 -2.83
N VAL A 231 -13.32 -20.44 -1.77
CA VAL A 231 -13.67 -19.06 -1.41
C VAL A 231 -13.29 -18.09 -2.52
N PHE A 232 -12.21 -18.37 -3.25
CA PHE A 232 -11.65 -17.52 -4.30
C PHE A 232 -12.13 -17.88 -5.72
N GLU A 233 -12.84 -19.00 -5.86
CA GLU A 233 -13.47 -19.45 -7.10
C GLU A 233 -14.87 -18.82 -7.22
N GLY A 234 -15.24 -18.33 -8.41
CA GLY A 234 -16.54 -17.72 -8.71
C GLY A 234 -16.54 -16.22 -8.84
#